data_cea036939c50518757c3b1df9313c615
#
_entry.id   cea036939c50518757c3b1df9313c615
#
_cell.length_a   1.000
_cell.length_b   1.000
_cell.length_c   1.000
_cell.angle_alpha   90.00
_cell.angle_beta   90.00
_cell.angle_gamma   90.00
#
_symmetry.space_group_name_H-M   'P 1'
#
loop_
_entity.id
_entity.type
_entity.pdbx_description
1 polymer ?
#
loop_
_entity_poly.entity_id
_entity_poly.type
_entity_poly.pdbx_seq_one_letter_code
_entity_poly.pdbx_strand_id
1 'polypeptide(L)'
;MKSTGNLRTEHLSQPVTLGGGTKLSNRLMKSALSEALGDRDSAPTRRLTRLYEAWADGGYGLVVTGNVMVDRRHRGEPGNVVIEDERHLEGFKQWAATFADSDAQLWMQINHPGRQANAMISRQRPVAPSAVQAKAPGSVKPRALKDAEIREIIDRYALAATVAQKAGFDGVQLHGAHGYLITQFLSPLSNVRDDAWGGDAERRRRFVLEVFRATRAATGPEFPIGVKLNSADFQRGGFTPEESRDVVSALVAEGIDMIELSGGSYEAPAMMGTVTAPKAASTIAREAYFLEYAAAVRDLVGDVPVAVTGGFRSVEAMEAAVAQGDCDIVGLGRPACTDPDAARQVLDGTVDRLPSHGVRLGFRPILGRVVDLKQMDGGLDLQWHTDQLHRLGAGLDPDPGRGWKTAMTTMVLRNGLGAFRAKRG
;
A
#
# COMPACT_ATOMS: atom_id res chain seq x y z
N MET A 1 29.02 -23.85 -12.41
CA MET A 1 29.53 -23.29 -11.13
C MET A 1 28.35 -23.19 -10.20
N LYS A 2 28.31 -23.93 -9.08
CA LYS A 2 27.28 -23.76 -8.05
C LYS A 2 27.53 -22.40 -7.39
N SER A 3 26.58 -21.46 -7.52
CA SER A 3 26.58 -20.22 -6.75
C SER A 3 26.64 -20.58 -5.26
N THR A 4 27.72 -20.23 -4.58
CA THR A 4 27.76 -20.21 -3.12
C THR A 4 26.82 -19.14 -2.68
N GLY A 5 25.57 -19.53 -2.36
CA GLY A 5 24.58 -18.61 -1.80
C GLY A 5 25.21 -17.85 -0.64
N ASN A 6 24.98 -16.54 -0.60
CA ASN A 6 25.44 -15.70 0.51
C ASN A 6 24.71 -16.15 1.78
N LEU A 7 25.42 -16.74 2.73
CA LEU A 7 24.88 -17.25 4.01
C LEU A 7 24.08 -16.20 4.78
N ARG A 8 24.25 -14.91 4.45
CA ARG A 8 23.55 -13.78 5.10
C ARG A 8 22.12 -13.54 4.60
N THR A 9 21.73 -14.14 3.47
CA THR A 9 20.42 -13.94 2.80
C THR A 9 19.84 -15.27 2.33
N GLU A 10 20.16 -16.34 3.04
CA GLU A 10 19.76 -17.72 2.67
C GLU A 10 18.23 -17.84 2.57
N HIS A 11 17.50 -17.33 3.57
CA HIS A 11 16.03 -17.43 3.58
C HIS A 11 15.37 -16.40 2.68
N LEU A 12 15.90 -15.16 2.58
CA LEU A 12 15.37 -14.11 1.71
C LEU A 12 15.44 -14.50 0.23
N SER A 13 16.47 -15.24 -0.19
CA SER A 13 16.66 -15.70 -1.57
C SER A 13 15.81 -16.92 -1.96
N GLN A 14 15.17 -17.58 -1.00
CA GLN A 14 14.31 -18.74 -1.28
C GLN A 14 13.00 -18.32 -1.94
N PRO A 15 12.50 -19.09 -2.91
CA PRO A 15 11.19 -18.87 -3.47
C PRO A 15 10.11 -19.05 -2.40
N VAL A 16 8.96 -18.40 -2.59
CA VAL A 16 7.77 -18.60 -1.75
C VAL A 16 6.58 -18.92 -2.63
N THR A 17 5.78 -19.91 -2.22
CA THR A 17 4.55 -20.30 -2.91
C THR A 17 3.36 -19.58 -2.29
N LEU A 18 2.54 -18.93 -3.11
CA LEU A 18 1.30 -18.27 -2.71
C LEU A 18 0.14 -19.28 -2.62
N GLY A 19 -0.98 -18.89 -2.02
CA GLY A 19 -2.12 -19.77 -1.78
C GLY A 19 -2.63 -20.49 -3.02
N GLY A 20 -2.69 -19.85 -4.19
CA GLY A 20 -3.07 -20.42 -5.48
C GLY A 20 -1.98 -21.21 -6.21
N GLY A 21 -0.84 -21.52 -5.56
CA GLY A 21 0.27 -22.28 -6.16
C GLY A 21 1.25 -21.44 -6.98
N THR A 22 0.99 -20.16 -7.18
CA THR A 22 1.90 -19.21 -7.82
C THR A 22 3.18 -19.04 -7.00
N LYS A 23 4.36 -19.02 -7.66
CA LYS A 23 5.65 -18.89 -7.00
C LYS A 23 6.27 -17.53 -7.24
N LEU A 24 6.76 -16.90 -6.19
CA LEU A 24 7.65 -15.76 -6.25
C LEU A 24 9.10 -16.24 -6.22
N SER A 25 9.99 -15.58 -6.96
CA SER A 25 11.40 -15.97 -7.11
C SER A 25 12.22 -15.82 -5.81
N ASN A 26 11.82 -14.89 -4.95
CA ASN A 26 12.44 -14.63 -3.66
C ASN A 26 11.43 -13.96 -2.71
N ARG A 27 11.85 -13.63 -1.48
CA ARG A 27 10.99 -13.12 -0.40
C ARG A 27 11.07 -11.60 -0.20
N LEU A 28 11.52 -10.85 -1.20
CA LEU A 28 11.55 -9.39 -1.16
C LEU A 28 10.46 -8.80 -2.04
N MET A 29 9.63 -7.94 -1.47
CA MET A 29 8.53 -7.27 -2.16
C MET A 29 8.74 -5.75 -2.19
N LYS A 30 8.60 -5.13 -3.36
CA LYS A 30 8.36 -3.67 -3.44
C LYS A 30 6.91 -3.42 -3.09
N SER A 31 6.66 -2.88 -1.91
CA SER A 31 5.31 -2.58 -1.43
C SER A 31 4.68 -1.41 -2.17
N ALA A 32 3.36 -1.37 -2.19
CA ALA A 32 2.59 -0.30 -2.82
C ALA A 32 2.97 1.10 -2.30
N LEU A 33 3.24 2.00 -3.23
CA LEU A 33 3.54 3.42 -3.00
C LEU A 33 2.74 4.25 -4.01
N SER A 34 2.11 5.33 -3.59
CA SER A 34 1.38 6.20 -4.52
C SER A 34 2.35 7.00 -5.38
N GLU A 35 2.35 6.75 -6.68
CA GLU A 35 3.24 7.41 -7.63
C GLU A 35 2.68 8.75 -8.14
N ALA A 36 1.34 8.85 -8.23
CA ALA A 36 0.67 10.03 -8.77
C ALA A 36 1.19 10.43 -10.19
N LEU A 37 1.36 9.43 -11.07
CA LEU A 37 1.90 9.58 -12.43
C LEU A 37 0.88 9.27 -13.55
N GLY A 38 -0.40 9.14 -13.22
CA GLY A 38 -1.48 9.13 -14.21
C GLY A 38 -1.66 10.49 -14.88
N ASP A 39 -2.17 10.50 -16.11
CA ASP A 39 -2.47 11.71 -16.84
C ASP A 39 -3.80 12.38 -16.40
N ARG A 40 -4.26 13.38 -17.18
CA ARG A 40 -5.51 14.11 -16.89
C ARG A 40 -6.75 13.22 -17.01
N ASP A 41 -6.70 12.20 -17.86
CA ASP A 41 -7.76 11.22 -18.06
C ASP A 41 -7.62 10.01 -17.13
N SER A 42 -6.65 10.07 -16.20
CA SER A 42 -6.31 9.01 -15.24
C SER A 42 -5.80 7.74 -15.93
N ALA A 43 -5.21 7.84 -17.10
CA ALA A 43 -4.55 6.76 -17.82
C ALA A 43 -3.10 6.56 -17.32
N PRO A 44 -2.52 5.35 -17.47
CA PRO A 44 -1.09 5.13 -17.32
C PRO A 44 -0.29 6.01 -18.30
N THR A 45 0.84 6.54 -17.85
CA THR A 45 1.72 7.39 -18.67
C THR A 45 3.05 6.72 -18.96
N ARG A 46 3.79 7.19 -19.98
CA ARG A 46 5.17 6.75 -20.24
C ARG A 46 6.10 6.99 -19.03
N ARG A 47 5.83 8.01 -18.20
CA ARG A 47 6.59 8.24 -16.96
C ARG A 47 6.31 7.17 -15.92
N LEU A 48 5.08 6.67 -15.85
CA LEU A 48 4.72 5.57 -14.98
C LEU A 48 5.40 4.27 -15.44
N THR A 49 5.30 3.90 -16.71
CA THR A 49 5.96 2.70 -17.24
C THR A 49 7.47 2.73 -17.03
N ARG A 50 8.14 3.88 -17.31
CA ARG A 50 9.57 4.03 -17.05
C ARG A 50 9.97 3.85 -15.57
N LEU A 51 9.14 4.31 -14.66
CA LEU A 51 9.35 4.07 -13.23
C LEU A 51 9.34 2.56 -12.92
N TYR A 52 8.43 1.81 -13.53
CA TYR A 52 8.31 0.36 -13.32
C TYR A 52 9.41 -0.42 -14.04
N GLU A 53 9.88 0.03 -15.19
CA GLU A 53 11.10 -0.48 -15.85
C GLU A 53 12.31 -0.46 -14.88
N ALA A 54 12.45 0.59 -14.07
CA ALA A 54 13.54 0.66 -13.09
C ALA A 54 13.41 -0.36 -11.94
N TRP A 55 12.21 -0.81 -11.60
CA TRP A 55 11.99 -1.83 -10.57
C TRP A 55 11.97 -3.26 -11.14
N ALA A 56 11.69 -3.44 -12.43
CA ALA A 56 11.63 -4.75 -13.07
C ALA A 56 12.94 -5.53 -12.91
N ASP A 57 14.07 -4.81 -12.98
CA ASP A 57 15.40 -5.36 -12.77
C ASP A 57 15.91 -5.25 -11.32
N GLY A 58 15.09 -4.74 -10.40
CA GLY A 58 15.50 -4.39 -9.02
C GLY A 58 15.74 -5.57 -8.07
N GLY A 59 15.55 -6.82 -8.53
CA GLY A 59 15.78 -8.03 -7.74
C GLY A 59 14.61 -8.41 -6.82
N TYR A 60 13.45 -7.80 -6.94
CA TYR A 60 12.25 -8.15 -6.16
C TYR A 60 11.64 -9.46 -6.67
N GLY A 61 11.03 -10.26 -5.77
CA GLY A 61 10.17 -11.38 -6.15
C GLY A 61 8.75 -10.92 -6.51
N LEU A 62 8.31 -9.79 -5.91
CA LEU A 62 7.01 -9.19 -6.16
C LEU A 62 7.10 -7.66 -6.15
N VAL A 63 6.50 -7.02 -7.14
CA VAL A 63 6.29 -5.57 -7.17
C VAL A 63 4.80 -5.29 -7.14
N VAL A 64 4.35 -4.56 -6.11
CA VAL A 64 2.96 -4.11 -6.01
C VAL A 64 2.88 -2.66 -6.44
N THR A 65 1.94 -2.36 -7.36
CA THR A 65 1.75 -0.99 -7.86
C THR A 65 1.29 -0.05 -6.75
N GLY A 66 1.37 1.25 -6.98
CA GLY A 66 0.60 2.21 -6.22
C GLY A 66 -0.90 2.01 -6.42
N ASN A 67 -1.68 2.67 -5.57
CA ASN A 67 -3.12 2.48 -5.51
C ASN A 67 -3.84 2.96 -6.78
N VAL A 68 -4.28 2.03 -7.60
CA VAL A 68 -5.12 2.29 -8.79
C VAL A 68 -6.58 2.39 -8.34
N MET A 69 -7.27 3.48 -8.72
CA MET A 69 -8.64 3.72 -8.30
C MET A 69 -9.65 2.94 -9.16
N VAL A 70 -10.64 2.31 -8.50
CA VAL A 70 -11.69 1.55 -9.19
C VAL A 70 -12.86 2.43 -9.67
N ASP A 71 -12.84 3.72 -9.35
CA ASP A 71 -13.91 4.67 -9.66
C ASP A 71 -13.35 6.09 -9.89
N ARG A 72 -13.45 6.62 -11.11
CA ARG A 72 -12.99 7.99 -11.43
C ARG A 72 -13.76 9.09 -10.71
N ARG A 73 -14.97 8.79 -10.24
CA ARG A 73 -15.77 9.71 -9.44
C ARG A 73 -15.15 9.99 -8.07
N HIS A 74 -14.25 9.11 -7.62
CA HIS A 74 -13.65 9.16 -6.29
C HIS A 74 -12.13 8.91 -6.37
N ARG A 75 -11.35 9.98 -6.55
CA ARG A 75 -9.88 9.94 -6.58
C ARG A 75 -9.31 10.53 -5.30
N GLY A 76 -8.22 9.97 -4.81
CA GLY A 76 -7.55 10.42 -3.58
C GLY A 76 -6.65 11.64 -3.82
N GLU A 77 -5.94 11.65 -4.95
CA GLU A 77 -4.94 12.67 -5.29
C GLU A 77 -4.83 12.91 -6.79
N PRO A 78 -4.23 14.07 -7.21
CA PRO A 78 -3.92 14.29 -8.62
C PRO A 78 -2.96 13.23 -9.13
N GLY A 79 -3.17 12.77 -10.36
CA GLY A 79 -2.33 11.75 -10.98
C GLY A 79 -2.62 10.32 -10.55
N ASN A 80 -3.72 10.06 -9.80
CA ASN A 80 -4.19 8.68 -9.63
C ASN A 80 -4.56 8.08 -10.99
N VAL A 81 -4.07 6.87 -11.24
CA VAL A 81 -4.55 6.02 -12.32
C VAL A 81 -5.91 5.44 -11.93
N VAL A 82 -6.81 5.29 -12.92
CA VAL A 82 -8.15 4.71 -12.72
C VAL A 82 -8.36 3.55 -13.67
N ILE A 83 -8.88 2.44 -13.14
CA ILE A 83 -9.26 1.24 -13.87
C ILE A 83 -10.73 0.91 -13.57
N GLU A 84 -11.64 1.37 -14.44
CA GLU A 84 -13.08 1.18 -14.28
C GLU A 84 -13.76 0.59 -15.52
N ASP A 85 -13.01 0.41 -16.59
CA ASP A 85 -13.36 -0.22 -17.86
C ASP A 85 -12.11 -0.42 -18.72
N GLU A 86 -12.28 -0.87 -19.95
CA GLU A 86 -11.19 -1.18 -20.89
C GLU A 86 -10.70 0.02 -21.72
N ARG A 87 -11.17 1.25 -21.47
CA ARG A 87 -10.81 2.44 -22.31
C ARG A 87 -9.31 2.72 -22.36
N HIS A 88 -8.55 2.34 -21.36
CA HIS A 88 -7.10 2.50 -21.27
C HIS A 88 -6.35 1.17 -21.28
N LEU A 89 -6.97 0.08 -21.77
CA LEU A 89 -6.41 -1.28 -21.72
C LEU A 89 -5.01 -1.35 -22.35
N GLU A 90 -4.79 -0.68 -23.47
CA GLU A 90 -3.46 -0.69 -24.11
C GLU A 90 -2.38 -0.01 -23.25
N GLY A 91 -2.73 1.04 -22.52
CA GLY A 91 -1.84 1.67 -21.55
C GLY A 91 -1.53 0.76 -20.37
N PHE A 92 -2.52 -0.02 -19.90
CA PHE A 92 -2.31 -1.05 -18.86
C PHE A 92 -1.45 -2.20 -19.37
N LYS A 93 -1.64 -2.66 -20.62
CA LYS A 93 -0.79 -3.68 -21.23
C LYS A 93 0.66 -3.22 -21.35
N GLN A 94 0.89 -1.98 -21.79
CA GLN A 94 2.24 -1.40 -21.84
C GLN A 94 2.88 -1.32 -20.45
N TRP A 95 2.09 -1.07 -19.42
CA TRP A 95 2.57 -1.06 -18.05
C TRP A 95 2.91 -2.47 -17.56
N ALA A 96 2.02 -3.44 -17.73
CA ALA A 96 2.29 -4.84 -17.36
C ALA A 96 3.51 -5.41 -18.12
N ALA A 97 3.65 -5.08 -19.41
CA ALA A 97 4.76 -5.54 -20.24
C ALA A 97 6.15 -5.08 -19.77
N THR A 98 6.25 -4.10 -18.86
CA THR A 98 7.54 -3.72 -18.26
C THR A 98 8.16 -4.84 -17.41
N PHE A 99 7.39 -5.87 -17.06
CA PHE A 99 7.84 -7.05 -16.30
C PHE A 99 7.91 -8.34 -17.13
N ALA A 100 7.70 -8.29 -18.45
CA ALA A 100 7.64 -9.49 -19.29
C ALA A 100 8.91 -10.35 -19.24
N ASP A 101 10.07 -9.73 -19.06
CA ASP A 101 11.38 -10.38 -18.98
C ASP A 101 11.94 -10.39 -17.53
N SER A 102 11.13 -10.02 -16.53
CA SER A 102 11.53 -9.96 -15.13
C SER A 102 11.22 -11.27 -14.40
N ASP A 103 12.07 -11.66 -13.45
CA ASP A 103 11.78 -12.73 -12.50
C ASP A 103 10.77 -12.32 -11.41
N ALA A 104 10.44 -11.03 -11.32
CA ALA A 104 9.45 -10.49 -10.40
C ALA A 104 8.05 -10.55 -10.98
N GLN A 105 7.06 -10.81 -10.13
CA GLN A 105 5.65 -10.60 -10.50
C GLN A 105 5.25 -9.14 -10.32
N LEU A 106 4.34 -8.66 -11.15
CA LEU A 106 3.73 -7.34 -11.03
C LEU A 106 2.24 -7.46 -10.66
N TRP A 107 1.88 -7.05 -9.44
CA TRP A 107 0.49 -7.02 -8.99
C TRP A 107 -0.05 -5.60 -8.94
N MET A 108 -1.30 -5.43 -9.38
CA MET A 108 -1.99 -4.15 -9.30
C MET A 108 -2.70 -3.99 -7.94
N GLN A 109 -2.34 -2.96 -7.16
CA GLN A 109 -3.13 -2.60 -5.98
C GLN A 109 -4.35 -1.80 -6.40
N ILE A 110 -5.55 -2.36 -6.19
CA ILE A 110 -6.83 -1.72 -6.50
C ILE A 110 -7.49 -1.13 -5.25
N ASN A 111 -8.03 0.08 -5.37
CA ASN A 111 -8.45 0.88 -4.23
C ASN A 111 -9.68 1.75 -4.52
N HIS A 112 -10.46 2.01 -3.48
CA HIS A 112 -11.46 3.08 -3.43
C HIS A 112 -11.21 3.96 -2.21
N PRO A 113 -10.99 5.28 -2.37
CA PRO A 113 -10.54 6.14 -1.27
C PRO A 113 -11.62 6.42 -0.22
N GLY A 114 -12.88 6.17 -0.53
CA GLY A 114 -13.99 6.43 0.39
C GLY A 114 -14.03 7.90 0.83
N ARG A 115 -14.13 8.14 2.15
CA ARG A 115 -14.14 9.50 2.74
C ARG A 115 -12.85 10.29 2.53
N GLN A 116 -11.78 9.61 2.09
CA GLN A 116 -10.51 10.25 1.76
C GLN A 116 -10.44 10.74 0.31
N ALA A 117 -11.50 10.52 -0.49
CA ALA A 117 -11.57 11.07 -1.83
C ALA A 117 -11.42 12.60 -1.79
N ASN A 118 -10.62 13.13 -2.71
CA ASN A 118 -10.41 14.56 -2.83
C ASN A 118 -11.56 15.17 -3.63
N ALA A 119 -12.47 15.87 -2.92
CA ALA A 119 -13.67 16.44 -3.52
C ALA A 119 -13.39 17.47 -4.63
N MET A 120 -12.25 18.15 -4.59
CA MET A 120 -11.88 19.13 -5.64
C MET A 120 -11.44 18.46 -6.93
N ILE A 121 -10.69 17.34 -6.83
CA ILE A 121 -10.20 16.59 -7.98
C ILE A 121 -11.34 15.79 -8.60
N SER A 122 -12.13 15.15 -7.74
CA SER A 122 -13.26 14.32 -8.11
C SER A 122 -14.49 15.16 -8.54
N ARG A 123 -14.53 16.45 -8.15
CA ARG A 123 -15.68 17.35 -8.31
C ARG A 123 -16.98 16.75 -7.76
N GLN A 124 -16.85 15.87 -6.78
CA GLN A 124 -17.96 15.18 -6.13
C GLN A 124 -17.72 15.07 -4.63
N ARG A 125 -18.81 14.96 -3.89
CA ARG A 125 -18.75 14.71 -2.46
C ARG A 125 -18.22 13.30 -2.20
N PRO A 126 -17.25 13.11 -1.29
CA PRO A 126 -16.78 11.79 -0.90
C PRO A 126 -17.93 10.90 -0.41
N VAL A 127 -17.78 9.60 -0.57
CA VAL A 127 -18.68 8.59 -0.04
C VAL A 127 -17.99 7.75 1.03
N ALA A 128 -18.75 7.15 1.94
CA ALA A 128 -18.25 6.30 3.01
C ALA A 128 -19.36 5.36 3.51
N PRO A 129 -19.06 4.35 4.34
CA PRO A 129 -20.10 3.55 4.97
C PRO A 129 -21.13 4.40 5.70
N SER A 130 -20.66 5.44 6.41
CA SER A 130 -21.50 6.39 7.16
C SER A 130 -21.02 7.83 6.94
N ALA A 131 -21.88 8.81 7.20
CA ALA A 131 -21.58 10.23 7.01
C ALA A 131 -20.66 10.80 8.12
N VAL A 132 -19.58 10.08 8.45
CA VAL A 132 -18.59 10.45 9.48
C VAL A 132 -17.38 11.10 8.81
N GLN A 133 -17.15 12.38 9.10
CA GLN A 133 -16.04 13.14 8.56
C GLN A 133 -14.70 12.65 9.13
N ALA A 134 -13.68 12.56 8.28
CA ALA A 134 -12.32 12.29 8.73
C ALA A 134 -11.75 13.47 9.51
N LYS A 135 -10.96 13.21 10.55
CA LYS A 135 -10.33 14.25 11.41
C LYS A 135 -9.07 14.86 10.76
N ALA A 136 -8.94 14.77 9.44
CA ALA A 136 -7.83 15.35 8.70
C ALA A 136 -8.15 16.78 8.24
N PRO A 137 -7.19 17.71 8.28
CA PRO A 137 -7.39 19.08 7.79
C PRO A 137 -7.88 19.10 6.34
N GLY A 138 -8.90 19.93 6.06
CA GLY A 138 -9.49 20.03 4.71
C GLY A 138 -10.35 18.84 4.27
N SER A 139 -10.65 17.88 5.17
CA SER A 139 -11.59 16.80 4.87
C SER A 139 -13.01 17.33 4.69
N VAL A 140 -13.74 16.77 3.73
CA VAL A 140 -15.14 17.05 3.49
C VAL A 140 -15.99 15.96 4.13
N LYS A 141 -17.09 16.32 4.82
CA LYS A 141 -18.02 15.32 5.36
C LYS A 141 -18.56 14.44 4.23
N PRO A 142 -18.35 13.12 4.26
CA PRO A 142 -18.80 12.23 3.21
C PRO A 142 -20.32 12.07 3.24
N ARG A 143 -20.87 11.53 2.16
CA ARG A 143 -22.21 10.98 2.11
C ARG A 143 -22.16 9.49 2.45
N ALA A 144 -23.13 9.00 3.23
CA ALA A 144 -23.30 7.57 3.46
C ALA A 144 -23.70 6.86 2.15
N LEU A 145 -23.11 5.72 1.88
CA LEU A 145 -23.44 4.84 0.77
C LEU A 145 -24.79 4.15 1.02
N LYS A 146 -25.60 4.00 -0.03
CA LYS A 146 -26.78 3.15 -0.04
C LYS A 146 -26.36 1.70 -0.36
N ASP A 147 -27.20 0.71 -0.03
CA ASP A 147 -26.91 -0.71 -0.32
C ASP A 147 -26.59 -0.97 -1.80
N ALA A 148 -27.37 -0.41 -2.71
CA ALA A 148 -27.10 -0.56 -4.16
C ALA A 148 -25.76 0.04 -4.59
N GLU A 149 -25.33 1.14 -3.97
CA GLU A 149 -24.01 1.77 -4.25
C GLU A 149 -22.85 0.94 -3.68
N ILE A 150 -23.05 0.29 -2.54
CA ILE A 150 -22.08 -0.64 -1.96
C ILE A 150 -21.86 -1.81 -2.92
N ARG A 151 -22.93 -2.40 -3.45
CA ARG A 151 -22.85 -3.48 -4.43
C ARG A 151 -22.19 -3.03 -5.73
N GLU A 152 -22.54 -1.84 -6.26
CA GLU A 152 -21.89 -1.26 -7.42
C GLU A 152 -20.37 -1.13 -7.21
N ILE A 153 -19.92 -0.72 -6.02
CA ILE A 153 -18.49 -0.60 -5.73
C ILE A 153 -17.83 -1.99 -5.66
N ILE A 154 -18.49 -3.00 -5.11
CA ILE A 154 -17.99 -4.38 -5.14
C ILE A 154 -17.79 -4.85 -6.57
N ASP A 155 -18.78 -4.64 -7.45
CA ASP A 155 -18.69 -4.99 -8.87
C ASP A 155 -17.56 -4.23 -9.59
N ARG A 156 -17.26 -2.97 -9.19
CA ARG A 156 -16.14 -2.20 -9.72
C ARG A 156 -14.77 -2.79 -9.33
N TYR A 157 -14.62 -3.34 -8.13
CA TYR A 157 -13.40 -4.07 -7.76
C TYR A 157 -13.22 -5.32 -8.64
N ALA A 158 -14.26 -6.10 -8.86
CA ALA A 158 -14.24 -7.28 -9.71
C ALA A 158 -13.89 -6.93 -11.17
N LEU A 159 -14.51 -5.89 -11.71
CA LEU A 159 -14.22 -5.38 -13.05
C LEU A 159 -12.78 -4.88 -13.17
N ALA A 160 -12.29 -4.13 -12.19
CA ALA A 160 -10.92 -3.63 -12.16
C ALA A 160 -9.90 -4.78 -12.19
N ALA A 161 -10.13 -5.84 -11.42
CA ALA A 161 -9.28 -7.02 -11.41
C ALA A 161 -9.31 -7.77 -12.75
N THR A 162 -10.50 -7.90 -13.38
CA THR A 162 -10.63 -8.50 -14.72
C THR A 162 -9.85 -7.73 -15.77
N VAL A 163 -9.90 -6.39 -15.74
CA VAL A 163 -9.15 -5.55 -16.69
C VAL A 163 -7.65 -5.65 -16.41
N ALA A 164 -7.22 -5.71 -15.14
CA ALA A 164 -5.82 -5.93 -14.77
C ALA A 164 -5.31 -7.28 -15.30
N GLN A 165 -6.08 -8.37 -15.13
CA GLN A 165 -5.76 -9.69 -15.67
C GLN A 165 -5.65 -9.68 -17.20
N LYS A 166 -6.60 -9.05 -17.91
CA LYS A 166 -6.58 -8.88 -19.37
C LYS A 166 -5.38 -8.06 -19.85
N ALA A 167 -4.91 -7.14 -19.03
CA ALA A 167 -3.75 -6.32 -19.34
C ALA A 167 -2.42 -7.05 -19.13
N GLY A 168 -2.42 -8.23 -18.47
CA GLY A 168 -1.23 -9.05 -18.23
C GLY A 168 -0.55 -8.77 -16.90
N PHE A 169 -1.25 -8.17 -15.92
CA PHE A 169 -0.76 -8.17 -14.53
C PHE A 169 -0.86 -9.58 -13.95
N ASP A 170 0.12 -9.96 -13.13
CA ASP A 170 0.22 -11.32 -12.57
C ASP A 170 -0.72 -11.55 -11.38
N GLY A 171 -1.30 -10.50 -10.82
CA GLY A 171 -2.26 -10.56 -9.72
C GLY A 171 -2.78 -9.18 -9.33
N VAL A 172 -3.65 -9.18 -8.32
CA VAL A 172 -4.15 -7.94 -7.71
C VAL A 172 -4.02 -7.97 -6.20
N GLN A 173 -3.88 -6.78 -5.61
CA GLN A 173 -3.94 -6.59 -4.17
C GLN A 173 -5.10 -5.67 -3.80
N LEU A 174 -6.02 -6.14 -2.96
CA LEU A 174 -7.10 -5.34 -2.40
C LEU A 174 -6.54 -4.40 -1.32
N HIS A 175 -6.76 -3.10 -1.45
CA HIS A 175 -6.26 -2.14 -0.48
C HIS A 175 -7.21 -2.02 0.73
N GLY A 176 -7.02 -2.90 1.72
CA GLY A 176 -7.76 -2.95 2.99
C GLY A 176 -7.04 -2.24 4.15
N ALA A 177 -6.22 -1.22 3.86
CA ALA A 177 -5.42 -0.52 4.87
C ALA A 177 -5.56 1.02 4.79
N HIS A 178 -4.94 1.73 5.71
CA HIS A 178 -4.67 3.17 5.69
C HIS A 178 -5.90 4.09 5.69
N GLY A 179 -7.05 3.61 6.17
CA GLY A 179 -8.28 4.42 6.27
C GLY A 179 -9.01 4.61 4.94
N TYR A 180 -8.73 3.79 3.90
CA TYR A 180 -9.50 3.75 2.67
C TYR A 180 -10.82 2.97 2.84
N LEU A 181 -11.62 2.81 1.78
CA LEU A 181 -13.01 2.38 1.92
C LEU A 181 -13.17 1.03 2.63
N ILE A 182 -12.33 0.04 2.33
CA ILE A 182 -12.40 -1.27 3.00
C ILE A 182 -12.18 -1.10 4.51
N THR A 183 -11.14 -0.38 4.93
CA THR A 183 -10.93 -0.10 6.37
C THR A 183 -12.01 0.77 6.98
N GLN A 184 -12.64 1.65 6.18
CA GLN A 184 -13.76 2.45 6.67
C GLN A 184 -14.98 1.57 7.00
N PHE A 185 -15.19 0.48 6.27
CA PHE A 185 -16.22 -0.51 6.64
C PHE A 185 -15.85 -1.28 7.89
N LEU A 186 -14.59 -1.68 8.04
CA LEU A 186 -14.09 -2.45 9.19
C LEU A 186 -14.13 -1.65 10.50
N SER A 187 -13.81 -0.37 10.46
CA SER A 187 -13.67 0.47 11.66
C SER A 187 -15.01 0.98 12.20
N PRO A 188 -15.33 0.74 13.49
CA PRO A 188 -16.55 1.28 14.11
C PRO A 188 -16.53 2.81 14.23
N LEU A 189 -15.34 3.46 14.10
CA LEU A 189 -15.22 4.92 14.10
C LEU A 189 -15.72 5.57 12.80
N SER A 190 -15.78 4.82 11.71
CA SER A 190 -16.21 5.30 10.38
C SER A 190 -17.45 4.60 9.87
N ASN A 191 -17.79 3.44 10.42
CA ASN A 191 -18.96 2.65 10.07
C ASN A 191 -19.89 2.54 11.29
N VAL A 192 -20.84 3.48 11.37
CA VAL A 192 -21.89 3.53 12.41
C VAL A 192 -23.25 3.08 11.87
N ARG A 193 -23.22 2.18 10.86
CA ARG A 193 -24.41 1.56 10.29
C ARG A 193 -25.01 0.52 11.25
N ASP A 194 -26.31 0.29 11.12
CA ASP A 194 -27.08 -0.73 11.86
C ASP A 194 -27.70 -1.78 10.94
N ASP A 195 -27.38 -1.73 9.62
CA ASP A 195 -27.85 -2.67 8.61
C ASP A 195 -26.87 -3.84 8.38
N ALA A 196 -27.06 -4.57 7.28
CA ALA A 196 -26.23 -5.73 6.92
C ALA A 196 -24.73 -5.42 6.67
N TRP A 197 -24.33 -4.15 6.62
CA TRP A 197 -22.97 -3.68 6.35
C TRP A 197 -22.28 -3.08 7.58
N GLY A 198 -22.91 -3.07 8.75
CA GLY A 198 -22.37 -2.46 9.95
C GLY A 198 -23.07 -2.89 11.23
N GLY A 199 -22.70 -2.27 12.35
CA GLY A 199 -23.16 -2.63 13.70
C GLY A 199 -22.11 -3.48 14.43
N ASP A 200 -22.11 -4.80 14.29
CA ASP A 200 -21.10 -5.69 14.87
C ASP A 200 -19.90 -5.93 13.93
N ALA A 201 -18.85 -6.57 14.44
CA ALA A 201 -17.62 -6.84 13.71
C ALA A 201 -17.85 -7.76 12.50
N GLU A 202 -18.78 -8.73 12.61
CA GLU A 202 -19.11 -9.66 11.54
C GLU A 202 -19.72 -8.93 10.35
N ARG A 203 -20.69 -8.07 10.57
CA ARG A 203 -21.31 -7.27 9.50
C ARG A 203 -20.35 -6.23 8.93
N ARG A 204 -19.45 -5.64 9.75
CA ARG A 204 -18.44 -4.72 9.25
C ARG A 204 -17.42 -5.38 8.32
N ARG A 205 -17.01 -6.64 8.57
CA ARG A 205 -16.08 -7.37 7.68
C ARG A 205 -16.74 -7.87 6.39
N ARG A 206 -18.06 -7.87 6.30
CA ARG A 206 -18.79 -8.33 5.11
C ARG A 206 -18.33 -7.66 3.83
N PHE A 207 -18.07 -6.35 3.84
CA PHE A 207 -17.68 -5.63 2.63
C PHE A 207 -16.39 -6.18 2.01
N VAL A 208 -15.33 -6.40 2.79
CA VAL A 208 -14.07 -6.94 2.28
C VAL A 208 -14.24 -8.38 1.76
N LEU A 209 -15.06 -9.19 2.41
CA LEU A 209 -15.34 -10.57 1.96
C LEU A 209 -16.12 -10.57 0.64
N GLU A 210 -17.13 -9.73 0.49
CA GLU A 210 -17.90 -9.61 -0.76
C GLU A 210 -17.03 -9.06 -1.90
N VAL A 211 -16.12 -8.09 -1.63
CA VAL A 211 -15.14 -7.62 -2.61
C VAL A 211 -14.22 -8.76 -3.03
N PHE A 212 -13.68 -9.54 -2.09
CA PHE A 212 -12.83 -10.68 -2.40
C PHE A 212 -13.59 -11.73 -3.25
N ARG A 213 -14.78 -12.15 -2.82
CA ARG A 213 -15.60 -13.15 -3.52
C ARG A 213 -15.94 -12.71 -4.94
N ALA A 214 -16.38 -11.47 -5.13
CA ALA A 214 -16.68 -10.92 -6.45
C ALA A 214 -15.43 -10.86 -7.34
N THR A 215 -14.28 -10.46 -6.79
CA THR A 215 -13.01 -10.45 -7.49
C THR A 215 -12.59 -11.86 -7.90
N ARG A 216 -12.63 -12.83 -6.99
CA ARG A 216 -12.31 -14.24 -7.26
C ARG A 216 -13.24 -14.85 -8.30
N ALA A 217 -14.53 -14.59 -8.21
CA ALA A 217 -15.52 -15.08 -9.18
C ALA A 217 -15.27 -14.52 -10.60
N ALA A 218 -14.81 -13.28 -10.70
CA ALA A 218 -14.54 -12.62 -11.98
C ALA A 218 -13.20 -13.01 -12.62
N THR A 219 -12.17 -13.34 -11.82
CA THR A 219 -10.81 -13.63 -12.32
C THR A 219 -10.48 -15.12 -12.34
N GLY A 220 -11.27 -15.96 -11.68
CA GLY A 220 -11.04 -17.40 -11.58
C GLY A 220 -10.04 -17.79 -10.47
N PRO A 221 -9.83 -19.11 -10.25
CA PRO A 221 -9.04 -19.62 -9.13
C PRO A 221 -7.53 -19.40 -9.28
N GLU A 222 -7.03 -19.31 -10.51
CA GLU A 222 -5.59 -19.27 -10.82
C GLU A 222 -4.99 -17.85 -10.72
N PHE A 223 -5.84 -16.80 -10.73
CA PHE A 223 -5.35 -15.43 -10.68
C PHE A 223 -5.13 -14.99 -9.24
N PRO A 224 -3.89 -14.66 -8.81
CA PRO A 224 -3.59 -14.34 -7.44
C PRO A 224 -4.30 -13.07 -6.94
N ILE A 225 -4.91 -13.18 -5.76
CA ILE A 225 -5.56 -12.06 -5.06
C ILE A 225 -4.97 -11.94 -3.66
N GLY A 226 -4.24 -10.87 -3.39
CA GLY A 226 -3.79 -10.52 -2.05
C GLY A 226 -4.64 -9.43 -1.40
N VAL A 227 -4.44 -9.23 -0.12
CA VAL A 227 -5.00 -8.11 0.62
C VAL A 227 -3.89 -7.40 1.41
N LYS A 228 -3.90 -6.07 1.40
CA LYS A 228 -3.15 -5.28 2.37
C LYS A 228 -4.12 -4.87 3.47
N LEU A 229 -3.85 -5.30 4.71
CA LEU A 229 -4.76 -5.14 5.84
C LEU A 229 -4.09 -4.37 6.99
N ASN A 230 -4.84 -3.52 7.67
CA ASN A 230 -4.40 -2.94 8.93
C ASN A 230 -4.42 -3.97 10.06
N SER A 231 -3.35 -4.00 10.87
CA SER A 231 -3.35 -4.73 12.15
C SER A 231 -4.29 -4.09 13.18
N ALA A 232 -4.44 -2.76 13.14
CA ALA A 232 -5.36 -1.97 13.96
C ALA A 232 -5.47 -0.54 13.43
N ASP A 233 -6.46 0.22 13.93
CA ASP A 233 -6.57 1.66 13.67
C ASP A 233 -5.61 2.50 14.52
N PHE A 234 -5.09 1.95 15.62
CA PHE A 234 -4.31 2.66 16.65
C PHE A 234 -5.05 3.86 17.24
N GLN A 235 -6.37 3.78 17.29
CA GLN A 235 -7.27 4.78 17.85
C GLN A 235 -8.24 4.12 18.84
N ARG A 236 -8.48 4.78 19.97
CA ARG A 236 -9.44 4.28 20.98
C ARG A 236 -10.83 4.11 20.37
N GLY A 237 -11.39 2.91 20.51
CA GLY A 237 -12.71 2.55 19.96
C GLY A 237 -12.70 2.34 18.43
N GLY A 238 -11.53 2.23 17.81
CA GLY A 238 -11.36 1.87 16.41
C GLY A 238 -11.29 0.36 16.19
N PHE A 239 -10.94 -0.04 14.96
CA PHE A 239 -10.68 -1.41 14.58
C PHE A 239 -9.54 -1.99 15.42
N THR A 240 -9.78 -3.13 16.07
CA THR A 240 -8.85 -3.74 17.04
C THR A 240 -8.00 -4.84 16.40
N PRO A 241 -6.89 -5.25 17.05
CA PRO A 241 -6.11 -6.41 16.60
C PRO A 241 -6.93 -7.70 16.57
N GLU A 242 -7.86 -7.89 17.50
CA GLU A 242 -8.73 -9.07 17.57
C GLU A 242 -9.68 -9.09 16.36
N GLU A 243 -10.34 -7.97 16.06
CA GLU A 243 -11.20 -7.84 14.88
C GLU A 243 -10.39 -8.03 13.58
N SER A 244 -9.12 -7.57 13.54
CA SER A 244 -8.24 -7.81 12.40
C SER A 244 -7.92 -9.30 12.23
N ARG A 245 -7.68 -10.04 13.32
CA ARG A 245 -7.49 -11.50 13.30
C ARG A 245 -8.72 -12.22 12.76
N ASP A 246 -9.92 -11.79 13.12
CA ASP A 246 -11.17 -12.34 12.60
C ASP A 246 -11.33 -12.11 11.10
N VAL A 247 -10.88 -10.95 10.59
CA VAL A 247 -10.85 -10.66 9.14
C VAL A 247 -9.81 -11.54 8.44
N VAL A 248 -8.62 -11.71 9.00
CA VAL A 248 -7.58 -12.62 8.48
C VAL A 248 -8.12 -14.03 8.37
N SER A 249 -8.68 -14.58 9.46
CA SER A 249 -9.25 -15.94 9.48
C SER A 249 -10.35 -16.12 8.44
N ALA A 250 -11.24 -15.13 8.28
CA ALA A 250 -12.31 -15.18 7.29
C ALA A 250 -11.78 -15.15 5.85
N LEU A 251 -10.77 -14.32 5.54
CA LEU A 251 -10.16 -14.26 4.21
C LEU A 251 -9.38 -15.54 3.87
N VAL A 252 -8.70 -16.14 4.86
CA VAL A 252 -8.03 -17.45 4.70
C VAL A 252 -9.05 -18.54 4.38
N ALA A 253 -10.17 -18.57 5.10
CA ALA A 253 -11.26 -19.52 4.82
C ALA A 253 -11.87 -19.36 3.43
N GLU A 254 -11.83 -18.16 2.84
CA GLU A 254 -12.28 -17.86 1.47
C GLU A 254 -11.20 -18.18 0.40
N GLY A 255 -9.96 -18.52 0.80
CA GLY A 255 -8.87 -18.83 -0.13
C GLY A 255 -8.13 -17.62 -0.67
N ILE A 256 -7.81 -16.65 0.19
CA ILE A 256 -6.89 -15.54 -0.16
C ILE A 256 -5.48 -16.08 -0.43
N ASP A 257 -4.75 -15.50 -1.40
CA ASP A 257 -3.43 -16.01 -1.80
C ASP A 257 -2.27 -15.40 -1.02
N MET A 258 -2.42 -14.20 -0.48
CA MET A 258 -1.39 -13.50 0.31
C MET A 258 -2.02 -12.42 1.19
N ILE A 259 -1.49 -12.23 2.39
CA ILE A 259 -1.87 -11.13 3.28
C ILE A 259 -0.66 -10.25 3.55
N GLU A 260 -0.74 -8.95 3.19
CA GLU A 260 0.25 -7.95 3.58
C GLU A 260 -0.24 -7.21 4.82
N LEU A 261 0.52 -7.30 5.91
CA LEU A 261 0.23 -6.61 7.16
C LEU A 261 0.83 -5.21 7.16
N SER A 262 0.01 -4.27 7.54
CA SER A 262 0.34 -2.86 7.69
C SER A 262 -0.46 -2.30 8.87
N GLY A 263 -0.45 -0.98 9.08
CA GLY A 263 -1.26 -0.41 10.15
C GLY A 263 -1.33 1.10 10.15
N GLY A 264 -2.31 1.58 10.89
CA GLY A 264 -2.61 2.99 11.02
C GLY A 264 -3.49 3.52 9.89
N SER A 265 -3.85 4.78 10.05
CA SER A 265 -4.58 5.58 9.07
C SER A 265 -3.93 6.95 8.99
N TYR A 266 -4.38 7.79 8.08
CA TYR A 266 -3.92 9.19 8.04
C TYR A 266 -4.34 10.00 9.28
N GLU A 267 -5.28 9.51 10.07
CA GLU A 267 -5.69 10.10 11.36
C GLU A 267 -4.81 9.60 12.52
N ALA A 268 -4.18 8.41 12.37
CA ALA A 268 -3.22 7.82 13.31
C ALA A 268 -2.10 7.12 12.51
N PRO A 269 -1.09 7.87 12.03
CA PRO A 269 -0.18 7.42 10.97
C PRO A 269 0.95 6.52 11.48
N ALA A 270 0.62 5.33 11.99
CA ALA A 270 1.60 4.30 12.37
C ALA A 270 2.48 3.88 11.17
N MET A 271 1.91 3.84 9.96
CA MET A 271 2.61 3.53 8.71
C MET A 271 3.73 4.51 8.36
N MET A 272 3.73 5.73 8.94
CA MET A 272 4.79 6.73 8.74
C MET A 272 5.96 6.55 9.72
N GLY A 273 5.98 5.47 10.52
CA GLY A 273 7.03 5.21 11.51
C GLY A 273 6.95 6.12 12.75
N THR A 274 5.76 6.63 13.06
CA THR A 274 5.51 7.49 14.24
C THR A 274 5.11 6.72 15.49
N VAL A 275 5.12 5.38 15.47
CA VAL A 275 4.87 4.56 16.65
C VAL A 275 6.03 4.78 17.62
N THR A 276 5.73 5.32 18.78
CA THR A 276 6.69 5.43 19.91
C THR A 276 6.78 4.05 20.58
N ALA A 277 7.69 3.21 20.10
CA ALA A 277 8.06 2.01 20.85
C ALA A 277 8.71 2.40 22.19
N PRO A 278 8.55 1.60 23.27
CA PRO A 278 9.26 1.83 24.53
C PRO A 278 10.77 1.91 24.31
N LYS A 279 11.45 2.76 25.06
CA LYS A 279 12.88 3.09 24.91
C LYS A 279 13.88 1.92 25.06
N ALA A 280 13.43 0.71 25.39
CA ALA A 280 14.27 -0.45 25.73
C ALA A 280 14.29 -1.56 24.66
N ALA A 281 13.63 -1.41 23.52
CA ALA A 281 13.64 -2.44 22.47
C ALA A 281 14.94 -2.37 21.64
N SER A 282 15.50 -3.54 21.30
CA SER A 282 16.66 -3.68 20.41
C SER A 282 16.42 -2.97 19.06
N THR A 283 17.49 -2.68 18.30
CA THR A 283 17.41 -2.04 16.97
C THR A 283 16.51 -2.87 16.03
N ILE A 284 16.60 -4.19 16.11
CA ILE A 284 15.79 -5.14 15.32
C ILE A 284 14.29 -4.98 15.62
N ALA A 285 13.87 -4.92 16.88
CA ALA A 285 12.48 -4.73 17.27
C ALA A 285 11.89 -3.36 16.85
N ARG A 286 12.73 -2.38 16.53
CA ARG A 286 12.30 -1.05 16.03
C ARG A 286 12.20 -0.97 14.52
N GLU A 287 12.79 -1.92 13.80
CA GLU A 287 12.82 -1.91 12.33
C GLU A 287 11.52 -2.46 11.72
N ALA A 288 10.84 -3.40 12.38
CA ALA A 288 9.61 -4.00 11.87
C ALA A 288 8.45 -3.76 12.82
N TYR A 289 7.71 -2.69 12.63
CA TYR A 289 6.62 -2.24 13.52
C TYR A 289 5.46 -3.24 13.63
N PHE A 290 5.33 -4.15 12.70
CA PHE A 290 4.18 -5.05 12.59
C PHE A 290 4.55 -6.53 12.76
N LEU A 291 5.81 -6.89 13.06
CA LEU A 291 6.24 -8.28 13.24
C LEU A 291 5.54 -8.94 14.44
N GLU A 292 5.38 -8.22 15.56
CA GLU A 292 4.67 -8.76 16.72
C GLU A 292 3.23 -9.16 16.36
N TYR A 293 2.55 -8.35 15.53
CA TYR A 293 1.22 -8.70 15.05
C TYR A 293 1.26 -9.84 14.02
N ALA A 294 2.28 -9.90 13.16
CA ALA A 294 2.45 -10.99 12.20
C ALA A 294 2.57 -12.34 12.92
N ALA A 295 3.40 -12.41 13.98
CA ALA A 295 3.49 -13.57 14.85
C ALA A 295 2.11 -13.94 15.46
N ALA A 296 1.31 -12.96 15.86
CA ALA A 296 -0.01 -13.19 16.47
C ALA A 296 -1.07 -13.72 15.49
N VAL A 297 -0.87 -13.64 14.18
CA VAL A 297 -1.79 -14.19 13.16
C VAL A 297 -1.27 -15.48 12.53
N ARG A 298 -0.05 -15.91 12.85
CA ARG A 298 0.61 -17.07 12.23
C ARG A 298 -0.23 -18.35 12.28
N ASP A 299 -0.86 -18.63 13.42
CA ASP A 299 -1.70 -19.82 13.60
C ASP A 299 -3.02 -19.77 12.79
N LEU A 300 -3.40 -18.59 12.30
CA LEU A 300 -4.64 -18.39 11.56
C LEU A 300 -4.46 -18.52 10.04
N VAL A 301 -3.25 -18.28 9.54
CA VAL A 301 -3.01 -18.16 8.10
C VAL A 301 -2.69 -19.50 7.42
N GLY A 302 -2.30 -20.53 8.17
CA GLY A 302 -1.90 -21.84 7.62
C GLY A 302 -0.79 -21.65 6.59
N ASP A 303 -1.01 -22.13 5.36
CA ASP A 303 -0.06 -22.02 4.25
C ASP A 303 -0.14 -20.69 3.48
N VAL A 304 -1.04 -19.77 3.86
CA VAL A 304 -1.15 -18.46 3.20
C VAL A 304 0.01 -17.57 3.62
N PRO A 305 0.86 -17.09 2.69
CA PRO A 305 2.00 -16.27 3.03
C PRO A 305 1.61 -14.91 3.60
N VAL A 306 2.38 -14.51 4.63
CA VAL A 306 2.25 -13.20 5.28
C VAL A 306 3.42 -12.31 4.87
N ALA A 307 3.10 -11.20 4.23
CA ALA A 307 4.05 -10.13 3.95
C ALA A 307 3.97 -9.06 5.06
N VAL A 308 5.12 -8.54 5.48
CA VAL A 308 5.18 -7.44 6.45
C VAL A 308 5.90 -6.26 5.83
N THR A 309 5.22 -5.10 5.84
CA THR A 309 5.79 -3.83 5.36
C THR A 309 5.83 -2.82 6.49
N GLY A 310 7.03 -2.32 6.79
CA GLY A 310 7.21 -1.23 7.74
C GLY A 310 8.50 -1.31 8.52
N GLY A 311 9.41 -0.37 8.29
CA GLY A 311 10.60 -0.16 9.10
C GLY A 311 11.84 -0.92 8.71
N PHE A 312 11.77 -2.04 8.02
CA PHE A 312 12.94 -2.82 7.63
C PHE A 312 14.02 -1.99 6.93
N ARG A 313 15.26 -2.14 7.40
CA ARG A 313 16.44 -1.49 6.83
C ARG A 313 17.69 -2.37 6.85
N SER A 314 17.95 -3.11 7.92
CA SER A 314 19.10 -4.02 8.01
C SER A 314 18.79 -5.37 7.40
N VAL A 315 19.75 -5.93 6.66
CA VAL A 315 19.64 -7.27 6.05
C VAL A 315 19.48 -8.32 7.13
N GLU A 316 20.22 -8.18 8.24
CA GLU A 316 20.10 -9.07 9.40
C GLU A 316 18.65 -9.16 9.95
N ALA A 317 17.96 -8.00 10.09
CA ALA A 317 16.58 -8.01 10.59
C ALA A 317 15.61 -8.61 9.58
N MET A 318 15.81 -8.40 8.28
CA MET A 318 15.00 -9.01 7.23
C MET A 318 15.16 -10.53 7.21
N GLU A 319 16.42 -11.00 7.22
CA GLU A 319 16.76 -12.42 7.22
C GLU A 319 16.23 -13.11 8.48
N ALA A 320 16.44 -12.50 9.65
CA ALA A 320 15.95 -13.04 10.93
C ALA A 320 14.41 -13.16 10.95
N ALA A 321 13.68 -12.16 10.45
CA ALA A 321 12.23 -12.19 10.42
C ALA A 321 11.68 -13.36 9.58
N VAL A 322 12.32 -13.65 8.44
CA VAL A 322 11.93 -14.77 7.59
C VAL A 322 12.40 -16.11 8.19
N ALA A 323 13.64 -16.18 8.67
CA ALA A 323 14.22 -17.40 9.26
C ALA A 323 13.46 -17.88 10.50
N GLN A 324 12.95 -16.93 11.32
CA GLN A 324 12.16 -17.23 12.53
C GLN A 324 10.68 -17.52 12.22
N GLY A 325 10.25 -17.32 10.97
CA GLY A 325 8.87 -17.50 10.56
C GLY A 325 7.94 -16.36 11.00
N ASP A 326 8.48 -15.21 11.42
CA ASP A 326 7.67 -14.03 11.77
C ASP A 326 6.92 -13.48 10.55
N CYS A 327 7.53 -13.57 9.37
CA CYS A 327 6.87 -13.30 8.08
C CYS A 327 7.46 -14.19 6.98
N ASP A 328 6.73 -14.31 5.86
CA ASP A 328 7.18 -15.04 4.67
C ASP A 328 7.82 -14.12 3.64
N ILE A 329 7.40 -12.86 3.61
CA ILE A 329 7.81 -11.86 2.63
C ILE A 329 8.08 -10.54 3.34
N VAL A 330 9.22 -9.93 3.03
CA VAL A 330 9.63 -8.61 3.53
C VAL A 330 9.26 -7.53 2.52
N GLY A 331 8.43 -6.57 2.94
CA GLY A 331 8.00 -5.45 2.12
C GLY A 331 8.89 -4.21 2.27
N LEU A 332 9.45 -3.76 1.16
CA LEU A 332 10.25 -2.54 1.06
C LEU A 332 9.42 -1.41 0.42
N GLY A 333 9.18 -0.35 1.17
CA GLY A 333 8.51 0.85 0.67
C GLY A 333 9.52 1.96 0.32
N ARG A 334 9.80 2.85 1.27
CA ARG A 334 10.67 4.02 1.08
C ARG A 334 12.07 3.72 0.49
N PRO A 335 12.74 2.59 0.79
CA PRO A 335 14.00 2.27 0.11
C PRO A 335 13.87 2.22 -1.41
N ALA A 336 12.79 1.62 -1.94
CA ALA A 336 12.55 1.52 -3.38
C ALA A 336 12.31 2.87 -4.08
N CYS A 337 12.06 3.97 -3.34
CA CYS A 337 11.94 5.30 -3.92
C CYS A 337 13.30 5.91 -4.27
N THR A 338 14.33 5.56 -3.52
CA THR A 338 15.67 6.15 -3.63
C THR A 338 16.70 5.19 -4.20
N ASP A 339 16.37 3.92 -4.22
CA ASP A 339 17.21 2.85 -4.72
C ASP A 339 16.32 1.76 -5.36
N PRO A 340 16.11 1.80 -6.68
CA PRO A 340 15.34 0.77 -7.37
C PRO A 340 15.91 -0.63 -7.22
N ASP A 341 17.26 -0.75 -7.08
CA ASP A 341 17.99 -2.00 -6.94
C ASP A 341 18.11 -2.50 -5.50
N ALA A 342 17.36 -1.93 -4.57
CA ALA A 342 17.46 -2.24 -3.14
C ALA A 342 17.34 -3.74 -2.84
N ALA A 343 16.45 -4.47 -3.50
CA ALA A 343 16.30 -5.91 -3.27
C ALA A 343 17.49 -6.69 -3.84
N ARG A 344 17.99 -6.34 -5.03
CA ARG A 344 19.18 -6.95 -5.61
C ARG A 344 20.40 -6.78 -4.70
N GLN A 345 20.62 -5.56 -4.21
CA GLN A 345 21.75 -5.26 -3.31
C GLN A 345 21.68 -6.07 -2.01
N VAL A 346 20.47 -6.28 -1.47
CA VAL A 346 20.25 -7.16 -0.33
C VAL A 346 20.59 -8.60 -0.67
N LEU A 347 20.07 -9.14 -1.76
CA LEU A 347 20.27 -10.54 -2.16
C LEU A 347 21.74 -10.84 -2.52
N ASP A 348 22.42 -9.90 -3.20
CA ASP A 348 23.82 -10.02 -3.57
C ASP A 348 24.78 -9.79 -2.39
N GLY A 349 24.25 -9.32 -1.24
CA GLY A 349 25.05 -9.03 -0.05
C GLY A 349 26.01 -7.84 -0.21
N THR A 350 25.70 -6.93 -1.13
CA THR A 350 26.51 -5.73 -1.37
C THR A 350 26.25 -4.63 -0.34
N VAL A 351 25.16 -4.76 0.43
CA VAL A 351 24.81 -3.87 1.55
C VAL A 351 24.46 -4.65 2.79
N ASP A 352 24.82 -4.14 3.96
CA ASP A 352 24.34 -4.67 5.25
C ASP A 352 23.07 -3.95 5.71
N ARG A 353 22.84 -2.73 5.16
CA ARG A 353 21.73 -1.87 5.55
C ARG A 353 21.31 -0.95 4.42
N LEU A 354 20.01 -0.92 4.12
CA LEU A 354 19.44 0.02 3.18
C LEU A 354 19.40 1.44 3.76
N PRO A 355 19.70 2.47 2.95
CA PRO A 355 19.69 3.86 3.41
C PRO A 355 18.30 4.29 3.87
N SER A 356 18.28 5.18 4.85
CA SER A 356 17.07 5.81 5.34
C SER A 356 17.17 7.31 5.13
N HIS A 357 16.39 7.80 4.21
CA HIS A 357 16.25 9.23 3.96
C HIS A 357 15.00 9.75 4.64
N GLY A 358 15.05 10.95 5.16
CA GLY A 358 13.89 11.59 5.79
C GLY A 358 14.05 13.10 5.76
N VAL A 359 12.99 13.79 5.46
CA VAL A 359 12.96 15.25 5.37
C VAL A 359 12.09 15.82 6.49
N ARG A 360 12.63 16.78 7.22
CA ARG A 360 11.96 17.46 8.33
C ARG A 360 11.98 18.96 8.11
N LEU A 361 10.93 19.63 8.63
CA LEU A 361 10.88 21.09 8.62
C LEU A 361 12.03 21.70 9.44
N GLY A 362 12.77 22.63 8.83
CA GLY A 362 13.90 23.30 9.49
C GLY A 362 13.50 24.35 10.53
N PHE A 363 12.22 24.82 10.61
CA PHE A 363 11.76 25.89 11.47
C PHE A 363 10.92 25.37 12.64
N ARG A 364 11.53 24.64 13.56
CA ARG A 364 10.84 24.05 14.72
C ARG A 364 10.44 25.01 15.85
N PRO A 365 11.17 26.10 16.18
CA PRO A 365 10.88 26.84 17.42
C PRO A 365 9.61 27.67 17.41
N ILE A 366 9.14 28.13 16.27
CA ILE A 366 8.02 29.10 16.18
C ILE A 366 6.68 28.43 15.87
N LEU A 367 6.67 27.38 15.09
CA LEU A 367 5.44 26.71 14.64
C LEU A 367 4.91 25.61 15.60
N GLY A 368 5.75 25.07 16.48
CA GLY A 368 5.41 23.92 17.33
C GLY A 368 4.38 24.20 18.44
N ARG A 369 3.94 25.45 18.59
CA ARG A 369 2.88 25.84 19.53
C ARG A 369 1.48 25.86 18.90
N VAL A 370 1.39 25.77 17.57
CA VAL A 370 0.12 26.01 16.84
C VAL A 370 -0.25 24.84 15.91
N VAL A 371 0.71 23.96 15.52
CA VAL A 371 0.49 22.89 14.54
C VAL A 371 1.18 21.61 14.99
N ASP A 372 0.56 20.45 14.70
CA ASP A 372 1.19 19.14 14.90
C ASP A 372 2.35 18.94 13.90
N LEU A 373 3.56 19.27 14.38
CA LEU A 373 4.79 19.18 13.58
C LEU A 373 5.12 17.73 13.13
N LYS A 374 4.67 16.69 13.84
CA LYS A 374 4.92 15.30 13.46
C LYS A 374 4.12 14.94 12.22
N GLN A 375 2.86 15.37 12.15
CA GLN A 375 2.01 15.12 10.98
C GLN A 375 2.51 15.88 9.75
N MET A 376 3.00 17.12 9.94
CA MET A 376 3.61 17.90 8.86
C MET A 376 4.92 17.28 8.36
N ASP A 377 5.80 16.85 9.27
CA ASP A 377 7.05 16.15 8.91
C ASP A 377 6.75 14.87 8.11
N GLY A 378 5.75 14.08 8.54
CA GLY A 378 5.32 12.88 7.82
C GLY A 378 4.79 13.17 6.41
N GLY A 379 3.98 14.21 6.25
CA GLY A 379 3.48 14.65 4.95
C GLY A 379 4.60 15.14 4.01
N LEU A 380 5.59 15.87 4.55
CA LEU A 380 6.76 16.32 3.78
C LEU A 380 7.65 15.16 3.37
N ASP A 381 7.89 14.21 4.27
CA ASP A 381 8.66 13.00 4.00
C ASP A 381 8.04 12.19 2.86
N LEU A 382 6.72 12.02 2.91
CA LEU A 382 5.98 11.36 1.83
C LEU A 382 6.13 12.10 0.50
N GLN A 383 6.00 13.43 0.50
CA GLN A 383 6.16 14.25 -0.71
C GLN A 383 7.57 14.19 -1.28
N TRP A 384 8.57 14.13 -0.43
CA TRP A 384 9.95 13.98 -0.84
C TRP A 384 10.17 12.62 -1.53
N HIS A 385 9.64 11.53 -0.98
CA HIS A 385 9.72 10.21 -1.62
C HIS A 385 8.94 10.18 -2.95
N THR A 386 7.76 10.80 -3.02
CA THR A 386 7.02 10.93 -4.28
C THR A 386 7.83 11.74 -5.33
N ASP A 387 8.61 12.76 -4.91
CA ASP A 387 9.49 13.50 -5.82
C ASP A 387 10.61 12.60 -6.39
N GLN A 388 11.17 11.68 -5.60
CA GLN A 388 12.13 10.68 -6.09
C GLN A 388 11.49 9.74 -7.13
N LEU A 389 10.28 9.25 -6.89
CA LEU A 389 9.54 8.45 -7.88
C LEU A 389 9.30 9.21 -9.19
N HIS A 390 9.00 10.51 -9.09
CA HIS A 390 8.83 11.36 -10.27
C HIS A 390 10.14 11.59 -11.04
N ARG A 391 11.29 11.59 -10.37
CA ARG A 391 12.60 11.64 -11.00
C ARG A 391 12.86 10.36 -11.79
N LEU A 392 12.72 9.21 -11.15
CA LEU A 392 12.83 7.90 -11.82
C LEU A 392 11.91 7.82 -13.04
N GLY A 393 10.63 8.19 -12.91
CA GLY A 393 9.69 8.24 -14.02
C GLY A 393 10.09 9.24 -15.13
N ALA A 394 10.89 10.24 -14.82
CA ALA A 394 11.47 11.15 -15.81
C ALA A 394 12.77 10.61 -16.44
N GLY A 395 13.28 9.44 -16.00
CA GLY A 395 14.56 8.88 -16.43
C GLY A 395 15.77 9.57 -15.78
N LEU A 396 15.58 10.12 -14.59
CA LEU A 396 16.62 10.75 -13.79
C LEU A 396 16.88 9.89 -12.56
N ASP A 397 18.14 9.83 -12.13
CA ASP A 397 18.47 9.14 -10.89
C ASP A 397 17.82 9.81 -9.68
N PRO A 398 17.50 9.05 -8.62
CA PRO A 398 17.10 9.60 -7.34
C PRO A 398 18.17 10.58 -6.84
N ASP A 399 17.75 11.62 -6.12
CA ASP A 399 18.66 12.63 -5.58
C ASP A 399 18.41 12.82 -4.07
N PRO A 400 19.12 12.07 -3.24
CA PRO A 400 18.99 12.17 -1.79
C PRO A 400 19.37 13.53 -1.21
N GLY A 401 20.11 14.35 -1.95
CA GLY A 401 20.52 15.70 -1.55
C GLY A 401 19.39 16.75 -1.64
N ARG A 402 18.26 16.42 -2.25
CA ARG A 402 17.12 17.35 -2.36
C ARG A 402 16.51 17.62 -0.99
N GLY A 403 16.48 18.88 -0.59
CA GLY A 403 15.93 19.29 0.69
C GLY A 403 14.39 19.44 0.65
N TRP A 404 13.78 19.63 1.82
CA TRP A 404 12.34 19.81 1.97
C TRP A 404 11.75 20.97 1.14
N LYS A 405 12.53 22.06 0.95
CA LYS A 405 12.12 23.22 0.13
C LYS A 405 11.86 22.81 -1.30
N THR A 406 12.74 21.97 -1.87
CA THR A 406 12.59 21.48 -3.23
C THR A 406 11.40 20.56 -3.38
N ALA A 407 11.22 19.60 -2.45
CA ALA A 407 10.05 18.73 -2.42
C ALA A 407 8.75 19.52 -2.32
N MET A 408 8.70 20.57 -1.49
CA MET A 408 7.57 21.47 -1.36
C MET A 408 7.28 22.23 -2.65
N THR A 409 8.33 22.80 -3.27
CA THR A 409 8.20 23.56 -4.52
C THR A 409 7.68 22.66 -5.66
N THR A 410 8.27 21.48 -5.84
CA THR A 410 7.80 20.52 -6.85
C THR A 410 6.39 20.04 -6.60
N MET A 411 6.00 19.84 -5.33
CA MET A 411 4.63 19.53 -4.95
C MET A 411 3.67 20.64 -5.37
N VAL A 412 4.00 21.91 -5.10
CA VAL A 412 3.16 23.07 -5.45
C VAL A 412 3.06 23.22 -6.96
N LEU A 413 4.16 23.13 -7.68
CA LEU A 413 4.16 23.23 -9.15
C LEU A 413 3.34 22.09 -9.79
N ARG A 414 3.37 20.90 -9.23
CA ARG A 414 2.64 19.73 -9.72
C ARG A 414 1.14 19.78 -9.43
N ASN A 415 0.79 20.20 -8.21
CA ASN A 415 -0.58 20.13 -7.70
C ASN A 415 -1.29 21.49 -7.65
N GLY A 416 -0.62 22.59 -8.03
CA GLY A 416 -1.13 23.94 -7.96
C GLY A 416 -1.54 24.33 -6.52
N LEU A 417 -2.53 25.20 -6.35
CA LEU A 417 -3.06 25.58 -5.04
C LEU A 417 -3.69 24.40 -4.25
N GLY A 418 -4.01 23.29 -4.92
CA GLY A 418 -4.41 22.05 -4.27
C GLY A 418 -3.33 21.43 -3.38
N ALA A 419 -2.06 21.81 -3.58
CA ALA A 419 -0.93 21.36 -2.76
C ALA A 419 -1.01 21.75 -1.29
N PHE A 420 -1.60 22.91 -1.01
CA PHE A 420 -1.77 23.43 0.37
C PHE A 420 -3.00 22.87 1.09
N ARG A 421 -3.88 22.20 0.35
CA ARG A 421 -4.97 21.47 0.97
C ARG A 421 -4.45 20.07 1.27
N ALA A 422 -4.25 19.81 2.56
CA ALA A 422 -3.67 18.61 3.14
C ALA A 422 -3.57 17.47 2.14
N LYS A 423 -2.40 17.31 1.48
CA LYS A 423 -2.09 16.06 0.82
C LYS A 423 -2.19 15.03 1.89
N ARG A 424 -3.20 14.24 1.78
CA ARG A 424 -3.49 13.13 2.64
C ARG A 424 -2.49 12.09 2.22
N GLY A 425 -1.39 12.10 2.97
CA GLY A 425 -0.36 11.09 2.87
C GLY A 425 -0.87 9.74 3.27
#